data_551ee04058e6054caee80de0c33ef1ef
#
_entry.id   551ee04058e6054caee80de0c33ef1ef
#
_cell.length_a   1.000
_cell.length_b   1.000
_cell.length_c   1.000
_cell.angle_alpha   90.00
_cell.angle_beta   90.00
_cell.angle_gamma   90.00
#
_symmetry.space_group_name_H-M   'P 1'
#
loop_
_entity.id
_entity.type
_entity.pdbx_description
1 polymer ?
#
loop_
_entity_poly.entity_id
_entity_poly.type
_entity_poly.pdbx_seq_one_letter_code
_entity_poly.pdbx_strand_id
1 'polypeptide(L)'
;MEIGQKIKKARLEKRLTQQELGAIIGVQKSAIAKYESGRVVNIKRSTLQKIAKALSIRPSELIFTESPRDAADFHVRIITDFELMEALKDYYLLSEENKKMIRDLIHSLKK
;
A
#
# COMPACT_ATOMS: atom_id res chain seq x y z
N MET A 1 8.66 9.16 5.49
CA MET A 1 7.75 8.80 6.60
C MET A 1 7.42 7.32 6.49
N GLU A 2 7.60 6.60 7.56
CA GLU A 2 7.33 5.16 7.62
C GLU A 2 5.83 4.88 7.52
N ILE A 3 5.47 3.65 7.08
CA ILE A 3 4.06 3.24 6.95
C ILE A 3 3.28 3.48 8.25
N GLY A 4 3.86 3.06 9.39
CA GLY A 4 3.18 3.23 10.67
C GLY A 4 2.88 4.67 11.00
N GLN A 5 3.80 5.56 10.72
CA GLN A 5 3.62 7.00 10.94
C GLN A 5 2.55 7.57 10.01
N LYS A 6 2.48 7.10 8.78
CA LYS A 6 1.46 7.52 7.82
C LYS A 6 0.07 7.09 8.27
N ILE A 7 -0.04 5.85 8.76
CA ILE A 7 -1.29 5.32 9.29
C ILE A 7 -1.75 6.17 10.48
N LYS A 8 -0.85 6.42 11.42
CA LYS A 8 -1.16 7.23 12.60
C LYS A 8 -1.61 8.64 12.24
N LYS A 9 -0.88 9.29 11.33
CA LYS A 9 -1.19 10.65 10.90
C LYS A 9 -2.58 10.70 10.26
N ALA A 10 -2.86 9.81 9.32
CA ALA A 10 -4.15 9.78 8.64
C ALA A 10 -5.28 9.44 9.60
N ARG A 11 -5.03 8.55 10.55
CA ARG A 11 -6.01 8.18 11.57
C ARG A 11 -6.39 9.40 12.43
N LEU A 12 -5.38 10.14 12.88
CA LEU A 12 -5.60 11.34 13.71
C LEU A 12 -6.32 12.45 12.92
N GLU A 13 -6.02 12.58 11.64
CA GLU A 13 -6.72 13.53 10.76
C GLU A 13 -8.21 13.18 10.64
N LYS A 14 -8.55 11.90 10.69
CA LYS A 14 -9.93 11.42 10.69
C LYS A 14 -10.55 11.41 12.07
N ARG A 15 -9.79 11.79 13.10
CA ARG A 15 -10.24 11.82 14.51
C ARG A 15 -10.70 10.43 14.98
N LEU A 16 -10.02 9.39 14.54
CA LEU A 16 -10.30 8.02 14.95
C LEU A 16 -9.30 7.59 16.01
N THR A 17 -9.78 6.79 16.97
CA THR A 17 -8.88 6.09 17.91
C THR A 17 -8.34 4.83 17.24
N GLN A 18 -7.29 4.26 17.82
CA GLN A 18 -6.77 2.97 17.37
C GLN A 18 -7.85 1.90 17.43
N GLN A 19 -8.66 1.91 18.48
CA GLN A 19 -9.74 0.95 18.64
C GLN A 19 -10.81 1.13 17.56
N GLU A 20 -11.16 2.35 17.24
CA GLU A 20 -12.14 2.62 16.19
C GLU A 20 -11.65 2.18 14.82
N LEU A 21 -10.41 2.49 14.49
CA LEU A 21 -9.83 2.02 13.22
C LEU A 21 -9.78 0.50 13.17
N GLY A 22 -9.37 -0.14 14.27
CA GLY A 22 -9.34 -1.60 14.37
C GLY A 22 -10.71 -2.21 14.13
N ALA A 23 -11.75 -1.64 14.72
CA ALA A 23 -13.12 -2.11 14.55
C ALA A 23 -13.57 -2.01 13.09
N ILE A 24 -13.21 -0.93 12.40
CA ILE A 24 -13.59 -0.73 10.98
C ILE A 24 -12.98 -1.80 10.08
N ILE A 25 -11.71 -2.15 10.31
CA ILE A 25 -10.99 -3.10 9.45
C ILE A 25 -11.01 -4.53 9.97
N GLY A 26 -11.63 -4.76 11.14
CA GLY A 26 -11.80 -6.11 11.69
C GLY A 26 -10.58 -6.64 12.44
N VAL A 27 -9.78 -5.77 13.06
CA VAL A 27 -8.65 -6.18 13.89
C VAL A 27 -8.74 -5.50 15.26
N GLN A 28 -7.94 -5.98 16.20
CA GLN A 28 -7.92 -5.42 17.55
C GLN A 28 -7.06 -4.15 17.60
N LYS A 29 -7.31 -3.33 18.63
CA LYS A 29 -6.52 -2.13 18.91
C LYS A 29 -5.03 -2.42 18.96
N SER A 30 -4.65 -3.55 19.56
CA SER A 30 -3.24 -3.94 19.69
C SER A 30 -2.57 -4.13 18.34
N ALA A 31 -3.29 -4.60 17.33
CA ALA A 31 -2.75 -4.74 15.97
C ALA A 31 -2.46 -3.36 15.37
N ILE A 32 -3.38 -2.43 15.50
CA ILE A 32 -3.18 -1.06 15.02
C ILE A 32 -1.97 -0.42 15.70
N ALA A 33 -1.86 -0.59 17.02
CA ALA A 33 -0.73 -0.07 17.78
C ALA A 33 0.60 -0.62 17.27
N LYS A 34 0.66 -1.92 16.96
CA LYS A 34 1.86 -2.55 16.40
C LYS A 34 2.21 -2.00 15.02
N TYR A 35 1.21 -1.78 14.18
CA TYR A 35 1.43 -1.20 12.84
C TYR A 35 1.99 0.22 12.97
N GLU A 36 1.40 1.03 13.83
CA GLU A 36 1.80 2.43 13.99
C GLU A 36 3.19 2.58 14.63
N SER A 37 3.55 1.66 15.51
CA SER A 37 4.86 1.69 16.19
C SER A 37 6.00 1.15 15.34
N GLY A 38 5.71 0.52 14.22
CA GLY A 38 6.72 -0.08 13.36
C GLY A 38 7.17 -1.47 13.79
N ARG A 39 6.55 -2.05 14.82
CA ARG A 39 6.88 -3.42 15.26
C ARG A 39 6.54 -4.46 14.20
N VAL A 40 5.50 -4.21 13.42
CA VAL A 40 5.11 -5.06 12.31
C VAL A 40 5.34 -4.28 11.03
N VAL A 41 6.34 -4.67 10.24
CA VAL A 41 6.68 -4.01 8.98
C VAL A 41 6.11 -4.73 7.77
N ASN A 42 5.73 -6.01 7.93
CA ASN A 42 5.17 -6.83 6.86
C ASN A 42 3.65 -6.88 6.98
N ILE A 43 3.01 -5.73 6.74
CA ILE A 43 1.55 -5.66 6.74
C ILE A 43 1.04 -6.21 5.41
N LYS A 44 0.11 -7.15 5.46
CA LYS A 44 -0.47 -7.74 4.25
C LYS A 44 -1.11 -6.66 3.39
N ARG A 45 -0.98 -6.83 2.06
CA ARG A 45 -1.58 -5.87 1.13
C ARG A 45 -3.07 -5.70 1.36
N SER A 46 -3.79 -6.79 1.61
CA SER A 46 -5.24 -6.73 1.88
C SER A 46 -5.54 -5.87 3.11
N THR A 47 -4.71 -5.97 4.14
CA THR A 47 -4.84 -5.15 5.34
C THR A 47 -4.56 -3.68 5.04
N LEU A 48 -3.51 -3.40 4.27
CA LEU A 48 -3.19 -2.04 3.85
C LEU A 48 -4.31 -1.41 3.04
N GLN A 49 -4.95 -2.19 2.17
CA GLN A 49 -6.09 -1.72 1.38
C GLN A 49 -7.28 -1.38 2.27
N LYS A 50 -7.54 -2.19 3.29
CA LYS A 50 -8.62 -1.92 4.26
C LYS A 50 -8.34 -0.65 5.06
N ILE A 51 -7.09 -0.49 5.51
CA ILE A 51 -6.67 0.71 6.25
C ILE A 51 -6.83 1.94 5.37
N ALA A 52 -6.35 1.90 4.14
CA ALA A 52 -6.43 3.01 3.21
C ALA A 52 -7.89 3.41 2.95
N LYS A 53 -8.75 2.41 2.74
CA LYS A 53 -10.18 2.67 2.53
C LYS A 53 -10.83 3.30 3.76
N ALA A 54 -10.52 2.79 4.95
CA ALA A 54 -11.05 3.32 6.19
C ALA A 54 -10.61 4.76 6.44
N LEU A 55 -9.39 5.10 6.03
CA LEU A 55 -8.82 6.43 6.21
C LEU A 55 -9.05 7.36 5.01
N SER A 56 -9.75 6.88 3.98
CA SER A 56 -10.06 7.65 2.76
C SER A 56 -8.80 8.16 2.06
N ILE A 57 -7.75 7.35 2.06
CA ILE A 57 -6.50 7.64 1.34
C ILE A 57 -6.25 6.55 0.31
N ARG A 58 -5.39 6.84 -0.66
CA ARG A 58 -5.02 5.84 -1.66
C ARG A 58 -4.05 4.82 -1.05
N PRO A 59 -4.19 3.52 -1.38
CA PRO A 59 -3.23 2.52 -0.91
C PRO A 59 -1.78 2.88 -1.25
N SER A 60 -1.55 3.51 -2.41
CA SER A 60 -0.21 3.94 -2.81
C SER A 60 0.42 4.94 -1.83
N GLU A 61 -0.38 5.74 -1.15
CA GLU A 61 0.12 6.69 -0.15
C GLU A 61 0.71 5.97 1.07
N LEU A 62 0.23 4.76 1.36
CA LEU A 62 0.78 3.94 2.43
C LEU A 62 1.98 3.10 1.97
N ILE A 63 1.92 2.59 0.74
CA ILE A 63 2.93 1.68 0.21
C ILE A 63 4.25 2.41 -0.05
N PHE A 64 4.19 3.62 -0.59
CA PHE A 64 5.38 4.43 -0.82
C PHE A 64 5.77 5.11 0.49
N THR A 65 6.73 4.52 1.19
CA THR A 65 7.26 5.04 2.45
C THR A 65 8.24 6.19 2.24
N GLU A 66 8.55 6.45 0.98
CA GLU A 66 9.50 7.49 0.58
C GLU A 66 8.79 8.83 0.46
N SER A 67 9.57 9.89 0.24
CA SER A 67 9.04 11.24 0.11
C SER A 67 8.12 11.35 -1.11
N PRO A 68 7.21 12.34 -1.16
CA PRO A 68 6.41 12.59 -2.36
C PRO A 68 7.24 12.78 -3.63
N ARG A 69 8.46 13.32 -3.48
CA ARG A 69 9.38 13.48 -4.60
C ARG A 69 9.82 12.13 -5.17
N ASP A 70 10.15 11.17 -4.29
CA ASP A 70 10.57 9.83 -4.71
C ASP A 70 9.42 9.08 -5.39
N ALA A 71 8.20 9.26 -4.89
CA ALA A 71 7.02 8.68 -5.52
C ALA A 71 6.79 9.27 -6.91
N ALA A 72 6.98 10.59 -7.06
CA ALA A 72 6.87 11.25 -8.36
C ALA A 72 7.94 10.75 -9.34
N ASP A 73 9.18 10.59 -8.86
CA ASP A 73 10.26 10.05 -9.68
C ASP A 73 9.96 8.63 -10.16
N PHE A 74 9.35 7.82 -9.30
CA PHE A 74 8.94 6.47 -9.67
C PHE A 74 7.89 6.49 -10.79
N HIS A 75 6.90 7.37 -10.68
CA HIS A 75 5.87 7.52 -11.71
C HIS A 75 6.47 7.96 -13.05
N VAL A 76 7.43 8.89 -13.01
CA VAL A 76 8.12 9.33 -14.22
C VAL A 76 8.88 8.17 -14.87
N ARG A 77 9.54 7.34 -14.07
CA ARG A 77 10.24 6.16 -14.59
C ARG A 77 9.30 5.23 -15.33
N ILE A 78 8.11 4.97 -14.76
CA ILE A 78 7.12 4.10 -15.40
C ILE A 78 6.66 4.71 -16.73
N ILE A 79 6.30 5.99 -16.73
CA ILE A 79 5.76 6.66 -17.91
C ILE A 79 6.78 6.72 -19.05
N THR A 80 8.07 6.83 -18.71
CA THR A 80 9.14 6.93 -19.72
C THR A 80 9.70 5.57 -20.14
N ASP A 81 9.28 4.48 -19.50
CA ASP A 81 9.68 3.13 -19.87
C ASP A 81 8.68 2.57 -20.89
N PHE A 82 8.94 2.80 -22.16
CA PHE A 82 8.02 2.42 -23.23
C PHE A 82 7.80 0.92 -23.33
N GLU A 83 8.83 0.12 -23.10
CA GLU A 83 8.69 -1.34 -23.11
C GLU A 83 7.76 -1.81 -21.99
N LEU A 84 7.93 -1.24 -20.80
CA LEU A 84 7.05 -1.54 -19.69
C LEU A 84 5.62 -1.10 -19.97
N MET A 85 5.44 0.09 -20.54
CA MET A 85 4.10 0.60 -20.85
C MET A 85 3.36 -0.30 -21.83
N GLU A 86 4.05 -0.83 -22.83
CA GLU A 86 3.45 -1.78 -23.75
C GLU A 86 3.03 -3.07 -23.03
N ALA A 87 3.92 -3.59 -22.17
CA ALA A 87 3.61 -4.78 -21.38
C ALA A 87 2.43 -4.55 -20.43
N LEU A 88 2.31 -3.35 -19.87
CA LEU A 88 1.21 -3.02 -18.98
C LEU A 88 -0.14 -3.00 -19.69
N LYS A 89 -0.17 -2.60 -20.95
CA LYS A 89 -1.40 -2.68 -21.75
C LYS A 89 -1.89 -4.12 -21.85
N ASP A 90 -0.97 -5.02 -22.16
CA ASP A 90 -1.30 -6.45 -22.25
C ASP A 90 -1.68 -7.02 -20.89
N TYR A 91 -1.01 -6.56 -19.83
CA TYR A 91 -1.33 -6.97 -18.46
C TYR A 91 -2.80 -6.73 -18.14
N TYR A 92 -3.33 -5.56 -18.50
CA TYR A 92 -4.72 -5.24 -18.19
C TYR A 92 -5.74 -6.05 -18.98
N LEU A 93 -5.30 -6.72 -20.04
CA LEU A 93 -6.14 -7.64 -20.83
C LEU A 93 -6.15 -9.06 -20.26
N LEU A 94 -5.30 -9.36 -19.28
CA LEU A 94 -5.18 -10.68 -18.69
C LEU A 94 -6.32 -10.95 -17.70
N SER A 95 -6.55 -12.24 -17.43
CA SER A 95 -7.46 -12.66 -16.35
C SER A 95 -6.87 -12.25 -14.98
N GLU A 96 -7.72 -12.19 -13.97
CA GLU A 96 -7.25 -11.85 -12.61
C GLU A 96 -6.23 -12.86 -12.10
N GLU A 97 -6.40 -14.14 -12.44
CA GLU A 97 -5.46 -15.20 -12.08
C GLU A 97 -4.09 -14.96 -12.71
N ASN A 98 -4.06 -14.65 -14.00
CA ASN A 98 -2.80 -14.38 -14.69
C ASN A 98 -2.13 -13.10 -14.21
N LYS A 99 -2.91 -12.07 -13.91
CA LYS A 99 -2.38 -10.84 -13.31
C LYS A 99 -1.69 -11.13 -11.99
N LYS A 100 -2.29 -11.99 -11.16
CA LYS A 100 -1.69 -12.38 -9.89
C LYS A 100 -0.37 -13.12 -10.09
N MET A 101 -0.33 -14.03 -11.07
CA MET A 101 0.90 -14.76 -11.40
C MET A 101 2.03 -13.80 -11.80
N ILE A 102 1.72 -12.80 -12.61
CA ILE A 102 2.72 -11.79 -13.03
C ILE A 102 3.23 -11.01 -11.83
N ARG A 103 2.34 -10.55 -10.94
CA ARG A 103 2.75 -9.81 -9.75
C ARG A 103 3.62 -10.67 -8.83
N ASP A 104 3.27 -11.93 -8.64
CA ASP A 104 4.04 -12.85 -7.81
C ASP A 104 5.43 -13.09 -8.41
N LEU A 105 5.51 -13.21 -9.73
CA LEU A 105 6.77 -13.37 -10.43
C LEU A 105 7.68 -12.16 -10.22
N ILE A 106 7.15 -10.97 -10.35
CA ILE A 106 7.91 -9.73 -10.12
C ILE A 106 8.50 -9.74 -8.70
N HIS A 107 7.69 -10.09 -7.71
CA HIS A 107 8.16 -10.16 -6.33
C HIS A 107 9.25 -11.21 -6.13
N SER A 108 9.13 -12.36 -6.79
CA SER A 108 10.12 -13.42 -6.65
C SER A 108 11.47 -13.09 -7.31
N LEU A 109 11.44 -12.30 -8.37
CA LEU A 109 12.65 -11.88 -9.09
C LEU A 109 13.40 -10.76 -8.39
N LYS A 110 12.80 -10.13 -7.43
CA LYS A 110 13.38 -8.99 -6.71
C LYS A 110 14.56 -9.38 -5.82
N LYS A 111 14.73 -10.61 -5.49
CA LYS A 111 15.77 -11.10 -4.57
C LYS A 111 17.18 -10.81 -5.05
#